data_ea15ca5d9972cb332a07b430cf0abbdf
#
_entry.id   ea15ca5d9972cb332a07b430cf0abbdf
#
_cell.length_a   1.000
_cell.length_b   1.000
_cell.length_c   1.000
_cell.angle_alpha   90.00
_cell.angle_beta   90.00
_cell.angle_gamma   90.00
#
_symmetry.space_group_name_H-M   'P 1'
#
loop_
_entity.id
_entity.type
_entity.pdbx_description
1 polymer ?
#
loop_
_entity_poly.entity_id
_entity_poly.type
_entity_poly.pdbx_seq_one_letter_code
_entity_poly.pdbx_strand_id
1 'polypeptide(L)'
;MVRTIPYLPARMAIYDRRTALLATGPEHSGNGAVLVQGTELLRSLCALFDQSWAFALELGAPRRRDQEGLTAQEREILRLLADGNTDAMVARNLGISIRTAQRLVAELASRLGARSRFQIGMRAAEAGWLTSDNPQS
;
A
#
# COMPACT_ATOMS: atom_id res chain seq x y z
N MET A 1 4.90 4.35 -20.24
CA MET A 1 4.98 3.17 -19.37
C MET A 1 4.39 3.54 -18.00
N VAL A 2 3.41 2.82 -17.52
CA VAL A 2 2.75 3.09 -16.21
C VAL A 2 3.04 1.93 -15.27
N ARG A 3 3.41 2.24 -14.02
CA ARG A 3 3.64 1.26 -12.96
C ARG A 3 2.79 1.58 -11.74
N THR A 4 2.52 0.58 -10.93
CA THR A 4 1.76 0.70 -9.68
C THR A 4 2.60 0.26 -8.51
N ILE A 5 2.46 0.97 -7.40
CA ILE A 5 3.12 0.65 -6.13
C ILE A 5 2.05 0.66 -5.03
N PRO A 6 2.11 -0.24 -4.05
CA PRO A 6 1.14 -0.29 -2.96
C PRO A 6 1.09 0.98 -2.13
N TYR A 7 2.21 1.65 -1.99
CA TYR A 7 2.37 2.88 -1.23
C TYR A 7 3.13 3.92 -2.05
N LEU A 8 2.59 5.12 -2.15
CA LEU A 8 3.27 6.28 -2.72
C LEU A 8 3.73 7.20 -1.59
N PRO A 9 5.05 7.38 -1.39
CA PRO A 9 5.56 8.14 -0.23
C PRO A 9 5.22 9.62 -0.31
N ALA A 10 5.00 10.17 -1.49
CA ALA A 10 4.60 11.55 -1.69
C ALA A 10 3.87 11.72 -3.03
N ARG A 11 2.88 12.63 -3.06
CA ARG A 11 2.25 13.05 -4.32
C ARG A 11 3.14 14.09 -4.98
N MET A 12 3.87 13.67 -6.00
CA MET A 12 4.79 14.55 -6.71
C MET A 12 4.73 14.31 -8.22
N ALA A 13 5.02 15.35 -8.97
CA ALA A 13 5.32 15.29 -10.40
C ALA A 13 6.72 15.82 -10.63
N ILE A 14 7.54 15.08 -11.37
CA ILE A 14 8.91 15.47 -11.71
C ILE A 14 8.98 15.70 -13.22
N TYR A 15 9.44 16.86 -13.62
CA TYR A 15 9.61 17.27 -15.02
C TYR A 15 11.10 17.38 -15.35
N ASP A 16 11.55 16.62 -16.33
CA ASP A 16 12.91 16.63 -16.87
C ASP A 16 14.03 16.55 -15.81
N ARG A 17 13.72 16.01 -14.62
CA ARG A 17 14.63 15.98 -13.46
C ARG A 17 15.17 17.37 -13.06
N ARG A 18 14.48 18.43 -13.47
CA ARG A 18 14.84 19.83 -13.20
C ARG A 18 13.83 20.55 -12.32
N THR A 19 12.62 20.06 -12.30
CA THR A 19 11.52 20.66 -11.54
C THR A 19 10.68 19.55 -10.91
N ALA A 20 10.35 19.69 -9.64
CA ALA A 20 9.38 18.85 -8.97
C ALA A 20 8.24 19.69 -8.40
N LEU A 21 7.03 19.19 -8.51
CA LEU A 21 5.82 19.74 -7.92
C LEU A 21 5.34 18.78 -6.84
N LEU A 22 5.25 19.26 -5.61
CA LEU A 22 4.77 18.48 -4.46
C LEU A 22 3.42 19.04 -3.99
N ALA A 23 2.45 18.16 -3.80
CA ALA A 23 1.19 18.56 -3.19
C ALA A 23 1.34 18.74 -1.67
N THR A 24 0.84 19.88 -1.15
CA THR A 24 0.92 20.26 0.27
C THR A 24 -0.43 20.10 0.95
N GLY A 25 -0.94 18.91 1.11
CA GLY A 25 -2.20 18.74 1.83
C GLY A 25 -2.83 17.37 1.64
N PRO A 26 -3.82 17.01 2.48
CA PRO A 26 -4.56 15.77 2.33
C PRO A 26 -5.36 15.78 1.02
N GLU A 27 -5.67 14.60 0.51
CA GLU A 27 -6.11 14.30 -0.86
C GLU A 27 -7.30 15.11 -1.42
N HIS A 28 -8.01 15.91 -0.61
CA HIS A 28 -9.21 16.62 -1.02
C HIS A 28 -9.25 18.11 -0.60
N SER A 29 -8.19 18.61 0.03
CA SER A 29 -8.06 20.03 0.32
C SER A 29 -7.24 20.70 -0.78
N GLY A 30 -7.81 21.61 -1.52
CA GLY A 30 -7.12 22.38 -2.59
C GLY A 30 -5.99 23.28 -2.08
N ASN A 31 -5.21 22.80 -1.14
CA ASN A 31 -4.19 23.54 -0.40
C ASN A 31 -2.82 23.44 -1.07
N GLY A 32 -2.67 24.14 -2.20
CA GLY A 32 -1.37 24.52 -2.70
C GLY A 32 -0.45 23.36 -3.17
N ALA A 33 0.59 23.77 -3.85
CA ALA A 33 1.68 22.91 -4.27
C ALA A 33 3.00 23.66 -4.12
N VAL A 34 4.07 22.96 -3.75
CA VAL A 34 5.43 23.49 -3.69
C VAL A 34 6.17 23.12 -4.96
N LEU A 35 6.71 24.15 -5.63
CA LEU A 35 7.60 23.98 -6.76
C LEU A 35 9.05 23.94 -6.28
N VAL A 36 9.78 22.89 -6.63
CA VAL A 36 11.18 22.70 -6.27
C VAL A 36 12.03 22.67 -7.52
N GLN A 37 13.05 23.53 -7.58
CA GLN A 37 13.98 23.63 -8.72
C GLN A 37 15.42 23.74 -8.24
N GLY A 38 16.36 23.15 -8.97
CA GLY A 38 17.79 23.43 -8.88
C GLY A 38 18.45 23.18 -7.52
N THR A 39 17.92 22.29 -6.68
CA THR A 39 18.40 22.08 -5.30
C THR A 39 18.77 20.63 -5.02
N GLU A 40 19.50 20.39 -3.93
CA GLU A 40 19.75 19.05 -3.40
C GLU A 40 18.42 18.32 -3.05
N LEU A 41 17.40 19.09 -2.65
CA LEU A 41 16.07 18.54 -2.42
C LEU A 41 15.50 17.90 -3.69
N LEU A 42 15.66 18.53 -4.85
CA LEU A 42 15.22 17.94 -6.13
C LEU A 42 15.95 16.63 -6.43
N ARG A 43 17.25 16.55 -6.15
CA ARG A 43 18.00 15.29 -6.30
C ARG A 43 17.46 14.18 -5.40
N SER A 44 17.15 14.52 -4.15
CA SER A 44 16.56 13.59 -3.19
C SER A 44 15.18 13.10 -3.64
N LEU A 45 14.36 14.00 -4.20
CA LEU A 45 13.05 13.64 -4.76
C LEU A 45 13.18 12.74 -5.99
N CYS A 46 14.14 13.00 -6.87
CA CYS A 46 14.43 12.13 -8.01
C CYS A 46 14.90 10.74 -7.54
N ALA A 47 15.77 10.67 -6.54
CA ALA A 47 16.24 9.41 -5.98
C ALA A 47 15.09 8.61 -5.33
N LEU A 48 14.21 9.28 -4.59
CA LEU A 48 13.02 8.68 -4.00
C LEU A 48 12.07 8.13 -5.08
N PHE A 49 11.88 8.88 -6.17
CA PHE A 49 11.09 8.42 -7.31
C PHE A 49 11.72 7.21 -7.98
N ASP A 50 13.02 7.25 -8.28
CA ASP A 50 13.74 6.14 -8.92
C ASP A 50 13.69 4.87 -8.07
N GLN A 51 13.83 5.00 -6.75
CA GLN A 51 13.70 3.91 -5.79
C GLN A 51 12.27 3.33 -5.80
N SER A 52 11.26 4.19 -5.73
CA SER A 52 9.85 3.77 -5.80
C SER A 52 9.54 3.11 -7.15
N TRP A 53 10.08 3.64 -8.24
CA TRP A 53 9.90 3.10 -9.59
C TRP A 53 10.55 1.71 -9.75
N ALA A 54 11.70 1.47 -9.14
CA ALA A 54 12.38 0.19 -9.18
C ALA A 54 11.56 -0.94 -8.52
N PHE A 55 10.81 -0.59 -7.46
CA PHE A 55 9.91 -1.54 -6.77
C PHE A 55 8.48 -1.58 -7.34
N ALA A 56 8.14 -0.66 -8.22
CA ALA A 56 6.81 -0.59 -8.81
C ALA A 56 6.59 -1.69 -9.86
N LEU A 57 5.41 -2.29 -9.83
CA LEU A 57 4.99 -3.30 -10.81
C LEU A 57 4.37 -2.62 -12.03
N GLU A 58 4.56 -3.19 -13.21
CA GLU A 58 3.88 -2.70 -14.41
C GLU A 58 2.36 -2.78 -14.25
N LEU A 59 1.67 -1.76 -14.78
CA LEU A 59 0.21 -1.74 -14.74
C LEU A 59 -0.34 -2.95 -15.50
N GLY A 60 -1.14 -3.77 -14.80
CA GLY A 60 -1.68 -5.02 -15.37
C GLY A 60 -0.78 -6.24 -15.22
N ALA A 61 0.45 -6.09 -14.71
CA ALA A 61 1.26 -7.26 -14.35
C ALA A 61 0.57 -8.05 -13.23
N PRO A 62 0.52 -9.39 -13.33
CA PRO A 62 -0.02 -10.20 -12.25
C PRO A 62 0.79 -9.93 -10.98
N ARG A 63 0.11 -9.51 -9.91
CA ARG A 63 0.75 -9.38 -8.60
C ARG A 63 1.29 -10.73 -8.21
N ARG A 64 2.59 -10.80 -7.89
CA ARG A 64 3.17 -12.04 -7.38
C ARG A 64 2.38 -12.48 -6.15
N ARG A 65 1.80 -13.66 -6.27
CA ARG A 65 1.14 -14.35 -5.17
C ARG A 65 2.13 -15.36 -4.59
N ASP A 66 2.07 -15.53 -3.28
CA ASP A 66 2.83 -16.54 -2.59
C ASP A 66 2.26 -17.96 -2.81
N GLN A 67 2.79 -18.93 -2.09
CA GLN A 67 2.34 -20.33 -2.18
C GLN A 67 0.88 -20.50 -1.76
N GLU A 68 0.37 -19.63 -0.89
CA GLU A 68 -1.04 -19.61 -0.46
C GLU A 68 -1.93 -18.74 -1.37
N GLY A 69 -1.37 -18.18 -2.43
CA GLY A 69 -2.09 -17.36 -3.40
C GLY A 69 -2.42 -15.96 -2.91
N LEU A 70 -1.68 -15.46 -1.91
CA LEU A 70 -1.80 -14.11 -1.37
C LEU A 70 -0.74 -13.19 -1.96
N THR A 71 -1.09 -11.93 -2.16
CA THR A 71 -0.11 -10.86 -2.37
C THR A 71 0.49 -10.43 -1.05
N ALA A 72 1.68 -9.82 -1.08
CA ALA A 72 2.30 -9.25 0.12
C ALA A 72 1.39 -8.23 0.82
N GLN A 73 0.62 -7.45 0.05
CA GLN A 73 -0.35 -6.49 0.60
C GLN A 73 -1.52 -7.18 1.29
N GLU A 74 -2.07 -8.24 0.68
CA GLU A 74 -3.16 -9.03 1.27
C GLU A 74 -2.71 -9.70 2.58
N ARG A 75 -1.49 -10.22 2.62
CA ARG A 75 -0.91 -10.82 3.83
C ARG A 75 -0.75 -9.77 4.95
N GLU A 76 -0.25 -8.58 4.63
CA GLU A 76 -0.11 -7.52 5.62
C GLU A 76 -1.47 -7.03 6.14
N ILE A 77 -2.48 -6.94 5.27
CA ILE A 77 -3.87 -6.65 5.71
C ILE A 77 -4.36 -7.69 6.70
N LEU A 78 -4.20 -8.97 6.41
CA LEU A 78 -4.63 -10.06 7.31
C LEU A 78 -3.91 -9.99 8.65
N ARG A 79 -2.60 -9.71 8.65
CA ARG A 79 -1.82 -9.53 9.88
C ARG A 79 -2.37 -8.37 10.71
N LEU A 80 -2.57 -7.21 10.10
CA LEU A 80 -3.12 -6.03 10.79
C LEU A 80 -4.53 -6.28 11.32
N LEU A 81 -5.38 -7.02 10.58
CA LEU A 81 -6.71 -7.41 11.05
C LEU A 81 -6.64 -8.37 12.24
N ALA A 82 -5.70 -9.32 12.23
CA ALA A 82 -5.47 -10.24 13.35
C ALA A 82 -5.00 -9.50 14.61
N ASP A 83 -4.21 -8.44 14.44
CA ASP A 83 -3.78 -7.53 15.52
C ASP A 83 -4.91 -6.60 16.02
N GLY A 84 -6.12 -6.73 15.49
CA GLY A 84 -7.29 -5.95 15.92
C GLY A 84 -7.37 -4.54 15.33
N ASN A 85 -6.59 -4.22 14.31
CA ASN A 85 -6.62 -2.90 13.67
C ASN A 85 -7.93 -2.66 12.92
N THR A 86 -8.46 -1.44 13.00
CA THR A 86 -9.61 -0.99 12.21
C THR A 86 -9.22 -0.72 10.76
N ASP A 87 -10.20 -0.60 9.85
CA ASP A 87 -9.92 -0.28 8.45
C ASP A 87 -9.18 1.05 8.28
N ALA A 88 -9.46 2.03 9.16
CA ALA A 88 -8.74 3.30 9.18
C ALA A 88 -7.27 3.13 9.60
N MET A 89 -6.98 2.25 10.56
CA MET A 89 -5.61 1.92 10.97
C MET A 89 -4.89 1.12 9.90
N VAL A 90 -5.56 0.16 9.27
CA VAL A 90 -5.03 -0.58 8.10
C VAL A 90 -4.67 0.38 6.98
N ALA A 91 -5.58 1.31 6.63
CA ALA A 91 -5.34 2.32 5.61
C ALA A 91 -4.11 3.18 5.94
N ARG A 92 -3.99 3.63 7.20
CA ARG A 92 -2.84 4.42 7.67
C ARG A 92 -1.53 3.64 7.59
N ASN A 93 -1.52 2.40 8.07
CA ASN A 93 -0.32 1.56 8.07
C ASN A 93 0.15 1.23 6.66
N LEU A 94 -0.78 1.03 5.73
CA LEU A 94 -0.46 0.73 4.33
C LEU A 94 -0.30 1.98 3.46
N GLY A 95 -0.58 3.18 3.99
CA GLY A 95 -0.51 4.42 3.23
C GLY A 95 -1.50 4.49 2.06
N ILE A 96 -2.68 3.90 2.22
CA ILE A 96 -3.77 3.89 1.24
C ILE A 96 -5.00 4.60 1.78
N SER A 97 -5.97 4.91 0.91
CA SER A 97 -7.25 5.47 1.36
C SER A 97 -8.07 4.43 2.14
N ILE A 98 -8.93 4.90 3.06
CA ILE A 98 -9.85 4.03 3.81
C ILE A 98 -10.74 3.24 2.85
N ARG A 99 -11.22 3.87 1.78
CA ARG A 99 -12.02 3.22 0.73
C ARG A 99 -11.28 2.06 0.07
N THR A 100 -9.99 2.24 -0.21
CA THR A 100 -9.14 1.18 -0.78
C THR A 100 -8.94 0.04 0.22
N ALA A 101 -8.68 0.36 1.49
CA ALA A 101 -8.56 -0.65 2.55
C ALA A 101 -9.85 -1.48 2.68
N GLN A 102 -11.00 -0.81 2.75
CA GLN A 102 -12.32 -1.48 2.82
C GLN A 102 -12.57 -2.41 1.63
N ARG A 103 -12.24 -1.96 0.42
CA ARG A 103 -12.38 -2.79 -0.78
C ARG A 103 -11.48 -4.04 -0.70
N LEU A 104 -10.22 -3.89 -0.30
CA LEU A 104 -9.29 -5.01 -0.17
C LEU A 104 -9.73 -6.00 0.92
N VAL A 105 -10.23 -5.50 2.06
CA VAL A 105 -10.80 -6.34 3.13
C VAL A 105 -12.02 -7.11 2.63
N ALA A 106 -12.91 -6.45 1.87
CA ALA A 106 -14.08 -7.10 1.27
C ALA A 106 -13.70 -8.17 0.24
N GLU A 107 -12.68 -7.93 -0.58
CA GLU A 107 -12.13 -8.93 -1.52
C GLU A 107 -11.58 -10.16 -0.79
N LEU A 108 -10.81 -9.95 0.30
CA LEU A 108 -10.31 -11.03 1.14
C LEU A 108 -11.46 -11.80 1.83
N ALA A 109 -12.46 -11.10 2.34
CA ALA A 109 -13.66 -11.71 2.93
C ALA A 109 -14.39 -12.61 1.91
N SER A 110 -14.57 -12.12 0.70
CA SER A 110 -15.20 -12.88 -0.39
C SER A 110 -14.41 -14.14 -0.73
N ARG A 111 -13.10 -14.05 -0.85
CA ARG A 111 -12.23 -15.22 -1.15
C ARG A 111 -12.26 -16.27 -0.04
N LEU A 112 -12.36 -15.84 1.21
CA LEU A 112 -12.48 -16.72 2.38
C LEU A 112 -13.93 -17.19 2.62
N GLY A 113 -14.92 -16.67 1.90
CA GLY A 113 -16.32 -16.89 2.16
C GLY A 113 -16.77 -16.38 3.55
N ALA A 114 -16.08 -15.37 4.09
CA ALA A 114 -16.33 -14.80 5.40
C ALA A 114 -17.37 -13.67 5.31
N ARG A 115 -18.24 -13.57 6.32
CA ARG A 115 -19.29 -12.55 6.42
C ARG A 115 -19.00 -11.49 7.50
N SER A 116 -17.98 -11.72 8.33
CA SER A 116 -17.58 -10.81 9.39
C SER A 116 -16.06 -10.79 9.53
N ARG A 117 -15.55 -9.74 10.16
CA ARG A 117 -14.14 -9.59 10.47
C ARG A 117 -13.58 -10.75 11.29
N PHE A 118 -14.37 -11.23 12.26
CA PHE A 118 -14.03 -12.41 13.05
C PHE A 118 -13.88 -13.66 12.17
N GLN A 119 -14.82 -13.88 11.23
CA GLN A 119 -14.75 -15.00 10.30
C GLN A 119 -13.55 -14.88 9.33
N ILE A 120 -13.16 -13.68 8.94
CA ILE A 120 -11.93 -13.47 8.13
C ILE A 120 -10.73 -14.03 8.89
N GLY A 121 -10.54 -13.62 10.15
CA GLY A 121 -9.43 -14.10 10.98
C GLY A 121 -9.46 -15.63 11.17
N MET A 122 -10.60 -16.17 11.52
CA MET A 122 -10.79 -17.61 11.75
C MET A 122 -10.47 -18.42 10.48
N ARG A 123 -11.05 -18.06 9.35
CA ARG A 123 -10.83 -18.77 8.08
C ARG A 123 -9.46 -18.57 7.48
N ALA A 124 -8.84 -17.40 7.71
CA ALA A 124 -7.46 -17.15 7.32
C ALA A 124 -6.48 -18.03 8.13
N ALA A 125 -6.76 -18.25 9.43
CA ALA A 125 -5.99 -19.18 10.25
C ALA A 125 -6.17 -20.63 9.81
N GLU A 126 -7.41 -21.08 9.53
CA GLU A 126 -7.72 -22.41 9.01
C GLU A 126 -7.05 -22.68 7.66
N ALA A 127 -6.97 -21.65 6.80
CA ALA A 127 -6.30 -21.73 5.50
C ALA A 127 -4.76 -21.66 5.59
N GLY A 128 -4.18 -21.48 6.80
CA GLY A 128 -2.75 -21.32 6.99
C GLY A 128 -2.21 -19.94 6.59
N TRP A 129 -3.09 -18.97 6.35
CA TRP A 129 -2.71 -17.63 5.90
C TRP A 129 -2.19 -16.72 7.02
N LEU A 130 -2.48 -17.10 8.28
CA LEU A 130 -1.98 -16.48 9.50
C LEU A 130 -1.02 -17.45 10.21
N THR A 131 0.10 -17.78 9.58
CA THR A 131 1.20 -18.40 10.32
C THR A 131 1.84 -17.34 11.17
N SER A 132 1.79 -17.52 12.48
CA SER A 132 2.64 -16.78 13.39
C SER A 132 4.10 -17.15 13.07
N ASP A 133 4.78 -16.28 12.32
CA ASP A 133 6.21 -16.18 12.48
C ASP A 133 6.46 -15.67 13.90
N ASN A 134 6.51 -16.58 14.83
CA ASN A 134 7.07 -16.31 16.14
C ASN A 134 8.59 -16.58 16.06
N PRO A 135 9.44 -15.55 15.91
CA PRO A 135 10.87 -15.73 16.05
C PRO A 135 11.19 -15.76 17.54
N GLN A 136 10.81 -16.85 18.19
CA GLN A 136 11.26 -17.15 19.56
C GLN A 136 11.61 -18.63 19.65
N SER A 137 12.81 -18.91 19.27
CA SER A 137 13.67 -19.92 19.92
C SER A 137 15.10 -19.69 19.47
#